data_a4207021f198b71248e3c0e40e80575f
#
_entry.id   a4207021f198b71248e3c0e40e80575f
#
_cell.length_a   1.000
_cell.length_b   1.000
_cell.length_c   1.000
_cell.angle_alpha   90.00
_cell.angle_beta   90.00
_cell.angle_gamma   90.00
#
_symmetry.space_group_name_H-M   'P 1'
#
loop_
_entity.id
_entity.type
_entity.pdbx_description
1 polymer ?
#
loop_
_entity_poly.entity_id
_entity_poly.type
_entity_poly.pdbx_seq_one_letter_code
_entity_poly.pdbx_strand_id
1 'polypeptide(L)'
;CVPFGLIQLSPDTDTIPHNINGEYQKDVYKYCAGYQYSDPTIVGFSHTHLSGTGHSDLGDILIMPTVGELKLNPGRADFPDEGYPSRYNHATERATAGYYEVVLDDYKVKAQLTATSRVGIHKYTYPSTDGRIILDLNHGIYNYDGKVLWSHLRVENDTLLTGYRITNGWARTNYTYFAISFSQPIKDYGY
;
A
#
# COMPACT_ATOMS: atom_id res chain seq x y z
N CYS A 1 -12.55 -0.67 8.41
CA CYS A 1 -12.36 -1.77 9.37
C CYS A 1 -13.61 -1.95 10.21
N VAL A 2 -13.93 -3.15 10.56
CA VAL A 2 -15.03 -3.49 11.46
C VAL A 2 -14.45 -3.55 12.86
N PRO A 3 -15.08 -3.00 13.88
CA PRO A 3 -14.47 -2.24 14.96
C PRO A 3 -13.27 -2.97 15.56
N PHE A 4 -12.16 -2.26 15.72
CA PHE A 4 -10.91 -2.75 16.30
C PHE A 4 -10.23 -3.90 15.54
N GLY A 5 -10.45 -4.00 14.22
CA GLY A 5 -9.74 -4.97 13.38
C GLY A 5 -8.26 -4.63 13.28
N LEU A 6 -7.41 -5.66 13.16
CA LEU A 6 -6.00 -5.52 12.81
C LEU A 6 -5.86 -4.90 11.41
N ILE A 7 -6.70 -5.31 10.49
CA ILE A 7 -6.69 -4.83 9.12
C ILE A 7 -7.45 -3.51 9.01
N GLN A 8 -6.74 -2.48 8.59
CA GLN A 8 -7.23 -1.14 8.30
C GLN A 8 -6.87 -0.79 6.86
N LEU A 9 -7.40 -1.57 5.93
CA LEU A 9 -7.11 -1.45 4.51
C LEU A 9 -7.58 -0.11 3.96
N SER A 10 -6.65 0.69 3.44
CA SER A 10 -6.92 2.00 2.85
C SER A 10 -5.84 2.39 1.84
N PRO A 11 -6.08 3.41 0.99
CA PRO A 11 -5.02 3.95 0.16
C PRO A 11 -3.97 4.69 0.99
N ASP A 12 -2.73 4.66 0.51
CA ASP A 12 -1.62 5.52 0.94
C ASP A 12 -1.28 6.49 -0.19
N THR A 13 -1.09 7.76 0.15
CA THR A 13 -0.89 8.83 -0.85
C THR A 13 0.49 9.48 -0.76
N ASP A 14 1.22 9.26 0.34
CA ASP A 14 2.48 9.94 0.60
C ASP A 14 3.68 9.20 0.00
N THR A 15 4.45 9.90 -0.81
CA THR A 15 5.73 9.44 -1.38
C THR A 15 6.94 10.19 -0.81
N ILE A 16 6.74 11.10 0.15
CA ILE A 16 7.80 11.95 0.68
C ILE A 16 8.58 11.18 1.76
N PRO A 17 9.91 11.16 1.72
CA PRO A 17 10.71 10.66 2.83
C PRO A 17 10.48 11.50 4.09
N HIS A 18 10.12 10.86 5.19
CA HIS A 18 9.81 11.56 6.45
C HIS A 18 11.03 11.87 7.30
N ASN A 19 12.13 11.20 7.02
CA ASN A 19 13.42 11.53 7.62
C ASN A 19 14.39 11.94 6.51
N ILE A 20 14.78 13.21 6.49
CA ILE A 20 15.72 13.75 5.51
C ILE A 20 16.99 14.15 6.27
N ASN A 21 18.11 13.53 5.95
CA ASN A 21 19.41 13.79 6.58
C ASN A 21 19.40 13.66 8.12
N GLY A 22 18.61 12.72 8.64
CA GLY A 22 18.46 12.50 10.08
C GLY A 22 17.48 13.43 10.79
N GLU A 23 16.84 14.35 10.07
CA GLU A 23 15.85 15.26 10.64
C GLU A 23 14.43 14.80 10.37
N TYR A 24 13.61 14.76 11.42
CA TYR A 24 12.20 14.42 11.37
C TYR A 24 11.38 15.54 10.72
N GLN A 25 10.61 15.21 9.69
CA GLN A 25 9.76 16.17 9.01
C GLN A 25 8.41 16.31 9.73
N LYS A 26 8.07 17.52 10.17
CA LYS A 26 6.82 17.80 10.91
C LYS A 26 5.55 17.46 10.12
N ASP A 27 5.59 17.58 8.80
CA ASP A 27 4.45 17.31 7.92
C ASP A 27 4.02 15.84 7.92
N VAL A 28 4.84 14.95 8.44
CA VAL A 28 4.50 13.54 8.61
C VAL A 28 3.21 13.33 9.40
N TYR A 29 2.83 14.26 10.26
CA TYR A 29 1.55 14.19 10.99
C TYR A 29 0.31 14.21 10.10
N LYS A 30 0.39 14.78 8.91
CA LYS A 30 -0.69 14.73 7.91
C LYS A 30 -0.99 13.31 7.45
N TYR A 31 0.01 12.45 7.50
CA TYR A 31 -0.02 11.09 6.94
C TYR A 31 -0.13 9.99 7.98
N CYS A 32 -0.52 10.29 9.22
CA CYS A 32 -0.65 9.27 10.26
C CYS A 32 -1.55 8.10 9.87
N ALA A 33 -2.55 8.36 9.02
CA ALA A 33 -3.45 7.34 8.48
C ALA A 33 -3.08 6.90 7.03
N GLY A 34 -1.94 7.34 6.49
CA GLY A 34 -1.46 7.01 5.14
C GLY A 34 -2.13 7.80 4.01
N TYR A 35 -3.34 8.27 4.19
CA TYR A 35 -4.12 8.99 3.18
C TYR A 35 -4.23 10.48 3.50
N GLN A 36 -4.01 11.32 2.48
CA GLN A 36 -4.27 12.74 2.51
C GLN A 36 -5.13 13.15 1.30
N TYR A 37 -6.30 13.72 1.55
CA TYR A 37 -7.27 14.07 0.51
C TYR A 37 -6.74 15.02 -0.57
N SER A 38 -5.82 15.92 -0.21
CA SER A 38 -5.24 16.90 -1.16
C SER A 38 -4.17 16.33 -2.08
N ASP A 39 -3.74 15.08 -1.87
CA ASP A 39 -2.68 14.49 -2.67
C ASP A 39 -3.19 14.04 -4.04
N PRO A 40 -2.39 14.23 -5.10
CA PRO A 40 -2.82 13.93 -6.46
C PRO A 40 -2.67 12.45 -6.84
N THR A 41 -1.93 11.65 -6.05
CA THR A 41 -1.58 10.26 -6.39
C THR A 41 -1.84 9.30 -5.26
N ILE A 42 -2.18 8.05 -5.60
CA ILE A 42 -2.21 6.90 -4.71
C ILE A 42 -0.96 6.07 -4.97
N VAL A 43 -0.19 5.79 -3.91
CA VAL A 43 1.00 4.94 -3.94
C VAL A 43 0.59 3.46 -3.99
N GLY A 44 -0.47 3.12 -3.30
CA GLY A 44 -1.01 1.78 -3.22
C GLY A 44 -1.98 1.63 -2.05
N PHE A 45 -2.27 0.39 -1.71
CA PHE A 45 -3.21 0.05 -0.64
C PHE A 45 -2.51 -0.80 0.39
N SER A 46 -2.25 -0.24 1.57
CA SER A 46 -1.63 -0.97 2.67
C SER A 46 -2.67 -1.45 3.71
N HIS A 47 -2.28 -2.39 4.56
CA HIS A 47 -3.21 -3.14 5.39
C HIS A 47 -3.24 -2.70 6.84
N THR A 48 -2.23 -1.97 7.30
CA THR A 48 -2.12 -1.56 8.70
C THR A 48 -1.89 -0.07 8.83
N HIS A 49 -2.73 0.58 9.63
CA HIS A 49 -2.65 2.01 9.87
C HIS A 49 -2.90 2.32 11.35
N LEU A 50 -2.33 3.41 11.82
CA LEU A 50 -2.72 4.01 13.09
C LEU A 50 -3.83 5.03 12.83
N SER A 51 -4.83 5.06 13.68
CA SER A 51 -5.91 6.04 13.63
C SER A 51 -6.07 6.75 14.97
N GLY A 52 -6.19 8.07 14.93
CA GLY A 52 -6.40 8.89 16.12
C GLY A 52 -5.16 9.15 16.97
N THR A 53 -3.98 8.79 16.48
CA THR A 53 -2.73 9.03 17.20
C THR A 53 -1.95 10.16 16.58
N GLY A 54 -1.44 10.98 16.61
CA GLY A 54 -0.60 11.95 15.88
C GLY A 54 0.80 11.40 15.55
N HIS A 55 0.92 10.11 15.29
CA HIS A 55 2.18 9.47 14.94
C HIS A 55 2.04 8.59 13.70
N SER A 56 2.97 8.73 12.77
CA SER A 56 3.01 7.93 11.55
C SER A 56 3.84 6.69 11.78
N ASP A 57 3.25 5.54 11.61
CA ASP A 57 3.91 4.23 11.63
C ASP A 57 3.05 3.21 10.88
N LEU A 58 3.53 1.98 10.75
CA LEU A 58 2.87 0.90 10.03
C LEU A 58 2.90 1.11 8.49
N GLY A 59 1.77 0.89 7.80
CA GLY A 59 1.74 0.84 6.33
C GLY A 59 2.24 -0.50 5.80
N ASP A 60 1.95 -1.57 6.55
CA ASP A 60 2.45 -2.89 6.20
C ASP A 60 1.72 -3.47 4.99
N ILE A 61 2.49 -4.18 4.15
CA ILE A 61 2.00 -4.97 3.03
C ILE A 61 1.21 -4.11 2.05
N LEU A 62 1.94 -3.24 1.35
CA LEU A 62 1.34 -2.41 0.30
C LEU A 62 1.17 -3.21 -0.97
N ILE A 63 -0.01 -3.09 -1.57
CA ILE A 63 -0.37 -3.69 -2.85
C ILE A 63 -0.77 -2.58 -3.83
N MET A 64 -0.16 -2.61 -5.03
CA MET A 64 -0.52 -1.70 -6.12
C MET A 64 -0.82 -2.47 -7.40
N PRO A 65 -2.05 -2.40 -7.94
CA PRO A 65 -2.40 -2.99 -9.23
C PRO A 65 -1.95 -2.07 -10.36
N THR A 66 -1.29 -2.63 -11.36
CA THR A 66 -0.74 -1.89 -12.51
C THR A 66 -0.99 -2.61 -13.84
N VAL A 67 -0.84 -1.89 -14.95
CA VAL A 67 -0.77 -2.42 -16.32
C VAL A 67 0.35 -1.70 -17.07
N GLY A 68 0.77 -2.25 -18.20
CA GLY A 68 1.76 -1.61 -19.07
C GLY A 68 3.19 -1.75 -18.57
N GLU A 69 3.99 -0.69 -18.64
CA GLU A 69 5.38 -0.71 -18.20
C GLU A 69 5.51 -1.00 -16.70
N LEU A 70 6.41 -1.92 -16.35
CA LEU A 70 6.68 -2.26 -14.96
C LEU A 70 7.64 -1.25 -14.32
N LYS A 71 7.18 -0.56 -13.30
CA LYS A 71 7.97 0.34 -12.46
C LYS A 71 8.03 -0.23 -11.05
N LEU A 72 9.22 -0.41 -10.51
CA LEU A 72 9.43 -1.10 -9.21
C LEU A 72 9.74 -0.15 -8.05
N ASN A 73 9.81 1.13 -8.28
CA ASN A 73 10.04 2.09 -7.19
C ASN A 73 8.80 2.98 -6.96
N PRO A 74 8.62 3.50 -5.76
CA PRO A 74 7.49 4.38 -5.45
C PRO A 74 7.60 5.77 -6.10
N GLY A 75 8.70 6.08 -6.81
CA GLY A 75 8.91 7.40 -7.37
C GLY A 75 9.05 8.49 -6.31
N ARG A 76 8.78 9.71 -6.75
CA ARG A 76 8.81 10.91 -5.90
C ARG A 76 7.56 11.73 -6.18
N ALA A 77 7.08 12.45 -5.16
CA ALA A 77 5.87 13.29 -5.28
C ALA A 77 5.99 14.38 -6.36
N ASP A 78 7.21 14.91 -6.57
CA ASP A 78 7.54 15.91 -7.59
C ASP A 78 7.77 15.31 -8.99
N PHE A 79 7.93 13.97 -9.09
CA PHE A 79 8.10 13.22 -10.34
C PHE A 79 7.21 11.97 -10.36
N PRO A 80 5.88 12.13 -10.38
CA PRO A 80 4.94 11.00 -10.28
C PRO A 80 5.04 10.00 -11.43
N ASP A 81 5.54 10.42 -12.58
CA ASP A 81 5.70 9.54 -13.76
C ASP A 81 6.92 8.60 -13.64
N GLU A 82 7.82 8.80 -12.68
CA GLU A 82 9.01 7.95 -12.49
C GLU A 82 8.73 6.69 -11.67
N GLY A 83 7.63 6.62 -10.93
CA GLY A 83 7.28 5.52 -10.03
C GLY A 83 6.03 4.75 -10.45
N TYR A 84 5.62 3.81 -9.59
CA TYR A 84 4.38 3.05 -9.76
C TYR A 84 3.11 3.73 -9.17
N PRO A 85 3.14 4.84 -8.40
CA PRO A 85 1.92 5.52 -7.98
C PRO A 85 1.05 5.93 -9.17
N SER A 86 -0.24 6.05 -8.93
CA SER A 86 -1.19 6.49 -9.95
C SER A 86 -1.90 7.75 -9.52
N ARG A 87 -2.08 8.68 -10.46
CA ARG A 87 -3.04 9.75 -10.31
C ARG A 87 -4.44 9.18 -10.17
N TYR A 88 -5.29 9.91 -9.49
CA TYR A 88 -6.70 9.56 -9.30
C TYR A 88 -7.57 10.82 -9.23
N ASN A 89 -8.88 10.62 -9.33
CA ASN A 89 -9.84 11.71 -9.26
C ASN A 89 -10.93 11.39 -8.24
N HIS A 90 -11.20 12.32 -7.34
CA HIS A 90 -12.26 12.19 -6.33
C HIS A 90 -13.66 11.98 -6.93
N ALA A 91 -13.90 12.35 -8.19
CA ALA A 91 -15.15 12.04 -8.87
C ALA A 91 -15.37 10.52 -9.06
N THR A 92 -14.30 9.73 -9.05
CA THR A 92 -14.34 8.26 -9.11
C THR A 92 -14.14 7.60 -7.77
N GLU A 93 -13.82 8.38 -6.73
CA GLU A 93 -13.56 7.91 -5.38
C GLU A 93 -14.86 7.79 -4.58
N ARG A 94 -15.02 6.70 -3.90
CA ARG A 94 -16.13 6.47 -2.97
C ARG A 94 -15.62 5.79 -1.70
N ALA A 95 -15.86 6.44 -0.58
CA ALA A 95 -15.55 5.89 0.74
C ALA A 95 -16.82 5.82 1.59
N THR A 96 -17.08 4.65 2.15
CA THR A 96 -18.14 4.41 3.13
C THR A 96 -17.61 3.49 4.23
N ALA A 97 -18.31 3.37 5.34
CA ALA A 97 -17.91 2.45 6.40
C ALA A 97 -17.73 1.03 5.85
N GLY A 98 -16.52 0.49 5.92
CA GLY A 98 -16.18 -0.86 5.46
C GLY A 98 -15.99 -1.04 3.95
N TYR A 99 -16.04 0.03 3.17
CA TYR A 99 -15.85 -0.05 1.72
C TYR A 99 -15.15 1.17 1.16
N TYR A 100 -14.22 0.94 0.24
CA TYR A 100 -13.55 1.97 -0.54
C TYR A 100 -13.47 1.56 -2.00
N GLU A 101 -13.65 2.51 -2.92
CA GLU A 101 -13.35 2.32 -4.34
C GLU A 101 -12.78 3.57 -4.99
N VAL A 102 -11.97 3.38 -6.01
CA VAL A 102 -11.35 4.44 -6.82
C VAL A 102 -10.95 3.90 -8.19
N VAL A 103 -10.82 4.76 -9.18
CA VAL A 103 -10.14 4.45 -10.43
C VAL A 103 -8.73 5.04 -10.39
N LEU A 104 -7.73 4.19 -10.64
CA LEU A 104 -6.34 4.59 -10.81
C LEU A 104 -6.16 5.09 -12.24
N ASP A 105 -6.04 6.41 -12.41
CA ASP A 105 -6.15 7.06 -13.72
C ASP A 105 -5.04 6.70 -14.70
N ASP A 106 -3.82 6.49 -14.21
CA ASP A 106 -2.70 6.13 -15.09
C ASP A 106 -2.79 4.70 -15.63
N TYR A 107 -3.38 3.82 -14.83
CA TYR A 107 -3.54 2.40 -15.17
C TYR A 107 -4.94 2.02 -15.66
N LYS A 108 -5.92 2.93 -15.52
CA LYS A 108 -7.34 2.65 -15.78
C LYS A 108 -7.87 1.43 -15.01
N VAL A 109 -7.28 1.14 -13.88
CA VAL A 109 -7.68 0.04 -12.99
C VAL A 109 -8.69 0.57 -11.97
N LYS A 110 -9.84 -0.07 -11.89
CA LYS A 110 -10.78 0.17 -10.80
C LYS A 110 -10.39 -0.72 -9.62
N ALA A 111 -10.06 -0.10 -8.49
CA ALA A 111 -9.78 -0.77 -7.22
C ALA A 111 -11.01 -0.67 -6.30
N GLN A 112 -11.40 -1.78 -5.70
CA GLN A 112 -12.47 -1.88 -4.71
C GLN A 112 -11.95 -2.66 -3.50
N LEU A 113 -12.14 -2.11 -2.31
CA LEU A 113 -11.55 -2.62 -1.08
C LEU A 113 -12.61 -2.81 -0.02
N THR A 114 -12.49 -3.89 0.74
CA THR A 114 -13.21 -4.10 2.00
C THR A 114 -12.36 -4.93 2.95
N ALA A 115 -12.73 -5.00 4.21
CA ALA A 115 -11.95 -5.75 5.18
C ALA A 115 -12.83 -6.38 6.26
N THR A 116 -12.38 -7.51 6.77
CA THR A 116 -12.78 -8.05 8.07
C THR A 116 -11.77 -7.66 9.14
N SER A 117 -11.90 -8.20 10.34
CA SER A 117 -10.95 -7.91 11.42
C SER A 117 -9.51 -8.35 11.13
N ARG A 118 -9.30 -9.32 10.22
CA ARG A 118 -7.98 -9.91 9.93
C ARG A 118 -7.71 -10.13 8.44
N VAL A 119 -8.65 -9.84 7.55
CA VAL A 119 -8.50 -10.08 6.11
C VAL A 119 -8.83 -8.82 5.35
N GLY A 120 -7.89 -8.34 4.54
CA GLY A 120 -8.13 -7.34 3.51
C GLY A 120 -8.60 -8.03 2.23
N ILE A 121 -9.65 -7.51 1.60
CA ILE A 121 -10.19 -8.04 0.36
C ILE A 121 -10.08 -6.96 -0.70
N HIS A 122 -9.38 -7.31 -1.77
CA HIS A 122 -9.16 -6.44 -2.91
C HIS A 122 -9.87 -7.02 -4.14
N LYS A 123 -10.54 -6.17 -4.88
CA LYS A 123 -11.05 -6.51 -6.21
C LYS A 123 -10.55 -5.48 -7.19
N TYR A 124 -9.82 -5.94 -8.19
CA TYR A 124 -9.28 -5.09 -9.25
C TYR A 124 -9.94 -5.42 -10.59
N THR A 125 -10.41 -4.40 -11.27
CA THR A 125 -10.92 -4.52 -12.63
C THR A 125 -9.93 -3.85 -13.56
N TYR A 126 -9.23 -4.65 -14.34
CA TYR A 126 -8.21 -4.22 -15.29
C TYR A 126 -8.81 -3.87 -16.65
N PRO A 127 -8.26 -2.89 -17.38
CA PRO A 127 -8.69 -2.57 -18.72
C PRO A 127 -8.25 -3.61 -19.78
N SER A 128 -7.28 -4.44 -19.43
CA SER A 128 -6.62 -5.41 -20.32
C SER A 128 -6.23 -6.69 -19.56
N THR A 129 -5.69 -7.67 -20.27
CA THR A 129 -5.29 -8.97 -19.70
C THR A 129 -3.86 -9.02 -19.16
N ASP A 130 -3.11 -7.92 -19.24
CA ASP A 130 -1.74 -7.77 -18.76
C ASP A 130 -1.67 -7.13 -17.36
N GLY A 131 -2.71 -7.32 -16.57
CA GLY A 131 -2.78 -6.86 -15.19
C GLY A 131 -1.65 -7.45 -14.33
N ARG A 132 -1.03 -6.58 -13.52
CA ARG A 132 0.04 -6.93 -12.58
C ARG A 132 -0.31 -6.43 -11.19
N ILE A 133 0.36 -7.02 -10.21
CA ILE A 133 0.33 -6.58 -8.83
C ILE A 133 1.77 -6.35 -8.37
N ILE A 134 2.05 -5.16 -7.89
CA ILE A 134 3.26 -4.86 -7.16
C ILE A 134 2.96 -5.10 -5.68
N LEU A 135 3.80 -5.89 -5.04
CA LEU A 135 3.81 -6.09 -3.59
C LEU A 135 5.06 -5.39 -3.03
N ASP A 136 4.85 -4.22 -2.45
CA ASP A 136 5.95 -3.46 -1.85
C ASP A 136 6.06 -3.78 -0.36
N LEU A 137 7.08 -4.57 -0.01
CA LEU A 137 7.41 -4.91 1.37
C LEU A 137 8.35 -3.88 2.03
N ASN A 138 8.83 -2.89 1.28
CA ASN A 138 9.65 -1.79 1.81
C ASN A 138 8.83 -0.54 2.17
N HIS A 139 7.59 -0.48 1.70
CA HIS A 139 6.71 0.64 2.00
C HIS A 139 6.46 0.79 3.51
N GLY A 140 6.30 2.02 3.97
CA GLY A 140 5.86 2.35 5.33
C GLY A 140 5.39 3.78 5.40
N ILE A 141 4.40 4.08 6.24
CA ILE A 141 3.87 5.45 6.37
C ILE A 141 4.92 6.41 6.90
N TYR A 142 5.74 5.99 7.83
CA TYR A 142 6.95 6.70 8.24
C TYR A 142 8.15 5.93 7.74
N ASN A 143 8.60 6.25 6.52
CA ASN A 143 9.68 5.51 5.88
C ASN A 143 11.03 6.21 6.06
N TYR A 144 12.06 5.42 6.35
CA TYR A 144 13.45 5.84 6.53
C TYR A 144 14.38 4.64 6.35
N ASP A 145 15.65 4.89 6.11
CA ASP A 145 16.65 3.83 5.98
C ASP A 145 16.73 2.97 7.25
N GLY A 146 16.50 1.67 7.11
CA GLY A 146 16.43 0.73 8.22
C GLY A 146 15.05 0.59 8.87
N LYS A 147 14.00 1.17 8.29
CA LYS A 147 12.62 0.91 8.72
C LYS A 147 12.27 -0.56 8.58
N VAL A 148 12.54 -1.15 7.44
CA VAL A 148 12.39 -2.58 7.20
C VAL A 148 13.70 -3.28 7.53
N LEU A 149 13.69 -4.09 8.57
CA LEU A 149 14.85 -4.87 9.02
C LEU A 149 15.02 -6.15 8.23
N TRP A 150 13.91 -6.77 7.85
CA TRP A 150 13.90 -8.00 7.08
C TRP A 150 12.55 -8.22 6.42
N SER A 151 12.56 -8.81 5.23
CA SER A 151 11.36 -9.28 4.56
C SER A 151 11.61 -10.65 3.93
N HIS A 152 10.55 -11.44 3.85
CA HIS A 152 10.55 -12.74 3.21
C HIS A 152 9.25 -12.95 2.45
N LEU A 153 9.36 -13.49 1.24
CA LEU A 153 8.24 -13.85 0.39
C LEU A 153 8.44 -15.26 -0.14
N ARG A 154 7.39 -16.04 -0.14
CA ARG A 154 7.37 -17.39 -0.69
C ARG A 154 6.14 -17.59 -1.57
N VAL A 155 6.37 -18.12 -2.76
CA VAL A 155 5.30 -18.61 -3.64
C VAL A 155 5.00 -20.03 -3.22
N GLU A 156 3.84 -20.26 -2.61
CA GLU A 156 3.43 -21.61 -2.15
C GLU A 156 2.87 -22.42 -3.30
N ASN A 157 2.11 -21.76 -4.18
CA ASN A 157 1.57 -22.31 -5.41
C ASN A 157 1.15 -21.15 -6.34
N ASP A 158 0.50 -21.46 -7.43
CA ASP A 158 0.10 -20.48 -8.45
C ASP A 158 -0.97 -19.46 -7.99
N THR A 159 -1.58 -19.65 -6.84
CA THR A 159 -2.60 -18.74 -6.29
C THR A 159 -2.33 -18.27 -4.87
N LEU A 160 -1.23 -18.71 -4.24
CA LEU A 160 -0.95 -18.41 -2.83
C LEU A 160 0.49 -17.93 -2.63
N LEU A 161 0.62 -16.75 -2.07
CA LEU A 161 1.87 -16.23 -1.51
C LEU A 161 1.78 -16.21 0.01
N THR A 162 2.90 -16.51 0.67
CA THR A 162 3.08 -16.28 2.11
C THR A 162 4.34 -15.47 2.35
N GLY A 163 4.36 -14.75 3.46
CA GLY A 163 5.53 -13.98 3.79
C GLY A 163 5.45 -13.32 5.14
N TYR A 164 6.50 -12.59 5.44
CA TYR A 164 6.54 -11.72 6.61
C TYR A 164 7.50 -10.55 6.37
N ARG A 165 7.30 -9.52 7.14
CA ARG A 165 8.28 -8.42 7.29
C ARG A 165 8.52 -8.11 8.74
N ILE A 166 9.73 -7.68 9.05
CA ILE A 166 10.14 -7.21 10.36
C ILE A 166 10.48 -5.74 10.21
N THR A 167 9.83 -4.90 10.97
CA THR A 167 10.04 -3.46 10.91
C THR A 167 10.47 -2.89 12.25
N ASN A 168 11.19 -1.80 12.16
CA ASN A 168 11.52 -0.92 13.27
C ASN A 168 10.58 0.30 13.20
N GLY A 169 10.18 0.81 14.33
CA GLY A 169 9.30 1.96 14.40
C GLY A 169 9.00 2.33 15.84
N TRP A 170 7.79 2.67 16.15
CA TRP A 170 7.36 2.90 17.52
C TRP A 170 7.59 1.67 18.40
N ALA A 171 7.21 0.50 17.93
CA ALA A 171 7.74 -0.74 18.48
C ALA A 171 9.16 -0.96 17.96
N ARG A 172 10.11 -1.33 18.83
CA ARG A 172 11.49 -1.63 18.42
C ARG A 172 11.58 -2.70 17.35
N THR A 173 10.66 -3.66 17.40
CA THR A 173 10.56 -4.74 16.43
C THR A 173 9.11 -5.12 16.31
N ASN A 174 8.59 -4.98 15.09
CA ASN A 174 7.25 -5.40 14.74
C ASN A 174 7.33 -6.53 13.72
N TYR A 175 6.60 -7.62 13.96
CA TYR A 175 6.54 -8.79 13.07
C TYR A 175 5.17 -8.85 12.42
N THR A 176 5.12 -8.68 11.11
CA THR A 176 3.89 -8.78 10.33
C THR A 176 3.98 -9.99 9.40
N TYR A 177 3.16 -11.00 9.67
CA TYR A 177 3.03 -12.19 8.82
C TYR A 177 1.78 -12.06 7.96
N PHE A 178 1.85 -12.55 6.72
CA PHE A 178 0.74 -12.47 5.79
C PHE A 178 0.63 -13.70 4.89
N ALA A 179 -0.58 -13.91 4.37
CA ALA A 179 -0.87 -14.80 3.26
C ALA A 179 -1.77 -14.05 2.27
N ILE A 180 -1.45 -14.13 0.98
CA ILE A 180 -2.23 -13.50 -0.09
C ILE A 180 -2.71 -14.59 -1.02
N SER A 181 -4.03 -14.72 -1.16
CA SER A 181 -4.66 -15.63 -2.09
C SER A 181 -5.23 -14.88 -3.29
N PHE A 182 -4.91 -15.35 -4.48
CA PHE A 182 -5.39 -14.79 -5.74
C PHE A 182 -6.52 -15.63 -6.34
N SER A 183 -7.50 -14.97 -6.93
CA SER A 183 -8.59 -15.63 -7.65
C SER A 183 -8.20 -16.13 -9.04
N GLN A 184 -7.03 -15.71 -9.52
CA GLN A 184 -6.45 -16.13 -10.81
C GLN A 184 -5.02 -16.62 -10.58
N PRO A 185 -4.55 -17.61 -11.36
CA PRO A 185 -3.18 -18.07 -11.25
C PRO A 185 -2.15 -16.99 -11.55
N ILE A 186 -1.09 -16.96 -10.77
CA ILE A 186 0.12 -16.17 -11.03
C ILE A 186 0.81 -16.80 -12.24
N LYS A 187 0.94 -16.03 -13.32
CA LYS A 187 1.57 -16.50 -14.56
C LYS A 187 3.08 -16.34 -14.55
N ASP A 188 3.54 -15.27 -13.92
CA ASP A 188 4.95 -14.91 -13.86
C ASP A 188 5.18 -14.00 -12.64
N TYR A 189 6.40 -13.99 -12.11
CA TYR A 189 6.81 -13.10 -11.01
C TYR A 189 8.30 -12.79 -11.09
N GLY A 190 8.67 -11.65 -10.53
CA GLY A 190 10.05 -11.18 -10.43
C GLY A 190 10.26 -10.34 -9.16
N TYR A 191 11.51 -10.02 -8.86
CA TYR A 191 11.93 -9.19 -7.71
C TYR A 191 13.22 -8.43 -8.06
#